data_aae5f22674e618201f9cc3066fd941b6
#
_entry.id   aae5f22674e618201f9cc3066fd941b6
#
_cell.length_a   1.000
_cell.length_b   1.000
_cell.length_c   1.000
_cell.angle_alpha   90.00
_cell.angle_beta   90.00
_cell.angle_gamma   90.00
#
_symmetry.space_group_name_H-M   'P 1'
#
loop_
_entity.id
_entity.type
_entity.pdbx_description
1 polymer ?
#
loop_
_entity_poly.entity_id
_entity_poly.type
_entity_poly.pdbx_seq_one_letter_code
_entity_poly.pdbx_strand_id
1 'polypeptide(L)'
;MSLDVEILADQINRAFRGESWHGPSVLEVLAGVSAEDAAAHPIAGAHSIWEIVLHLVGGYTLVLRRLHGEGAQLSPEEEWPPMPACSPEAWRENQQALEELNQQLQRAVRAFPVERLLQQLGSEYSAYTQFAGTPQHDLYHAGQVVLLKKALAASRGAA
;
A
#
# COMPACT_ATOMS: atom_id res chain seq x y z
N MET A 1 -23.72 -10.09 -6.89
CA MET A 1 -22.37 -9.46 -6.91
C MET A 1 -22.00 -9.25 -8.37
N SER A 2 -21.54 -8.05 -8.75
CA SER A 2 -21.12 -7.77 -10.13
C SER A 2 -19.71 -8.27 -10.37
N LEU A 3 -19.45 -8.81 -11.58
CA LEU A 3 -18.12 -9.29 -11.97
C LEU A 3 -17.06 -8.17 -11.91
N ASP A 4 -17.44 -6.93 -12.21
CA ASP A 4 -16.51 -5.80 -12.26
C ASP A 4 -15.87 -5.50 -10.89
N VAL A 5 -16.66 -5.43 -9.82
CA VAL A 5 -16.14 -5.18 -8.46
C VAL A 5 -15.37 -6.39 -7.92
N GLU A 6 -15.73 -7.61 -8.31
CA GLU A 6 -14.95 -8.80 -7.97
C GLU A 6 -13.57 -8.79 -8.64
N ILE A 7 -13.50 -8.41 -9.93
CA ILE A 7 -12.23 -8.28 -10.66
C ILE A 7 -11.36 -7.21 -9.99
N LEU A 8 -11.92 -6.04 -9.67
CA LEU A 8 -11.17 -4.96 -9.00
C LEU A 8 -10.64 -5.40 -7.64
N ALA A 9 -11.48 -6.05 -6.83
CA ALA A 9 -11.06 -6.56 -5.52
C ALA A 9 -10.02 -7.69 -5.63
N ASP A 10 -10.13 -8.56 -6.65
CA ASP A 10 -9.13 -9.60 -6.92
C ASP A 10 -7.78 -8.99 -7.31
N GLN A 11 -7.75 -7.94 -8.14
CA GLN A 11 -6.51 -7.25 -8.51
C GLN A 11 -5.85 -6.59 -7.29
N ILE A 12 -6.63 -5.95 -6.39
CA ILE A 12 -6.13 -5.41 -5.13
C ILE A 12 -5.53 -6.55 -4.26
N ASN A 13 -6.21 -7.69 -4.16
CA ASN A 13 -5.71 -8.83 -3.41
C ASN A 13 -4.40 -9.39 -4.00
N ARG A 14 -4.32 -9.55 -5.32
CA ARG A 14 -3.11 -10.09 -5.98
C ARG A 14 -1.91 -9.18 -5.83
N ALA A 15 -2.08 -7.86 -6.03
CA ALA A 15 -1.01 -6.90 -5.84
C ALA A 15 -0.48 -6.90 -4.40
N PHE A 16 -1.35 -7.18 -3.43
CA PHE A 16 -1.01 -7.17 -2.02
C PHE A 16 -0.47 -8.51 -1.50
N ARG A 17 -1.16 -9.64 -1.79
CA ARG A 17 -0.86 -10.96 -1.18
C ARG A 17 -0.01 -11.88 -2.02
N GLY A 18 -0.12 -11.82 -3.33
CA GLY A 18 0.61 -12.70 -4.24
C GLY A 18 -0.19 -13.10 -5.48
N GLU A 19 0.47 -13.88 -6.32
CA GLU A 19 -0.03 -14.28 -7.64
C GLU A 19 -0.23 -13.09 -8.59
N SER A 20 0.49 -12.00 -8.40
CA SER A 20 0.55 -10.87 -9.32
C SER A 20 1.21 -11.30 -10.62
N TRP A 21 0.64 -10.87 -11.76
CA TRP A 21 1.13 -11.30 -13.07
C TRP A 21 2.55 -10.83 -13.40
N HIS A 22 2.98 -9.70 -12.86
CA HIS A 22 4.21 -9.04 -13.31
C HIS A 22 5.28 -8.88 -12.22
N GLY A 23 5.21 -9.57 -11.09
CA GLY A 23 6.25 -9.49 -10.07
C GLY A 23 5.73 -9.77 -8.66
N PRO A 24 6.61 -9.67 -7.67
CA PRO A 24 6.24 -9.96 -6.29
C PRO A 24 5.26 -8.91 -5.75
N SER A 25 4.34 -9.38 -4.94
CA SER A 25 3.34 -8.58 -4.22
C SER A 25 3.94 -7.84 -3.03
N VAL A 26 3.16 -6.93 -2.43
CA VAL A 26 3.58 -6.16 -1.24
C VAL A 26 4.01 -7.09 -0.10
N LEU A 27 3.22 -8.10 0.27
CA LEU A 27 3.58 -9.02 1.35
C LEU A 27 4.81 -9.87 1.03
N GLU A 28 4.97 -10.30 -0.22
CA GLU A 28 6.14 -11.06 -0.65
C GLU A 28 7.43 -10.24 -0.55
N VAL A 29 7.41 -8.96 -0.92
CA VAL A 29 8.61 -8.10 -0.79
C VAL A 29 8.89 -7.71 0.66
N LEU A 30 7.89 -7.63 1.52
CA LEU A 30 8.06 -7.33 2.95
C LEU A 30 8.47 -8.55 3.77
N ALA A 31 8.35 -9.76 3.21
CA ALA A 31 8.72 -10.98 3.91
C ALA A 31 10.21 -10.96 4.34
N GLY A 32 10.43 -11.24 5.63
CA GLY A 32 11.76 -11.31 6.23
C GLY A 32 12.47 -9.97 6.45
N VAL A 33 11.79 -8.83 6.24
CA VAL A 33 12.35 -7.51 6.53
C VAL A 33 12.28 -7.25 8.04
N SER A 34 13.43 -7.02 8.69
CA SER A 34 13.51 -6.64 10.09
C SER A 34 13.13 -5.16 10.30
N ALA A 35 12.85 -4.76 11.55
CA ALA A 35 12.57 -3.37 11.89
C ALA A 35 13.75 -2.45 11.51
N GLU A 36 14.97 -2.89 11.77
CA GLU A 36 16.20 -2.16 11.46
C GLU A 36 16.36 -1.99 9.95
N ASP A 37 16.12 -3.04 9.16
CA ASP A 37 16.18 -2.99 7.71
C ASP A 37 15.08 -2.09 7.13
N ALA A 38 13.88 -2.17 7.71
CA ALA A 38 12.77 -1.33 7.30
C ALA A 38 13.03 0.17 7.55
N ALA A 39 13.69 0.51 8.66
CA ALA A 39 14.02 1.88 9.03
C ALA A 39 15.24 2.45 8.29
N ALA A 40 16.07 1.61 7.69
CA ALA A 40 17.31 2.03 7.06
C ALA A 40 17.09 2.80 5.75
N HIS A 41 17.98 3.76 5.47
CA HIS A 41 18.00 4.54 4.23
C HIS A 41 19.24 4.18 3.39
N PRO A 42 19.25 3.01 2.71
CA PRO A 42 20.42 2.55 1.96
C PRO A 42 20.68 3.34 0.67
N ILE A 43 19.71 4.11 0.21
CA ILE A 43 19.79 4.96 -0.98
C ILE A 43 19.54 6.40 -0.53
N ALA A 44 20.52 7.28 -0.77
CA ALA A 44 20.42 8.68 -0.40
C ALA A 44 19.22 9.37 -1.10
N GLY A 45 18.39 10.06 -0.32
CA GLY A 45 17.23 10.79 -0.82
C GLY A 45 16.01 9.90 -1.13
N ALA A 46 16.10 8.57 -0.97
CA ALA A 46 14.95 7.69 -1.07
C ALA A 46 14.29 7.48 0.30
N HIS A 47 12.99 7.20 0.29
CA HIS A 47 12.27 6.75 1.47
C HIS A 47 12.77 5.36 1.91
N SER A 48 12.67 5.09 3.22
CA SER A 48 12.89 3.76 3.78
C SER A 48 11.73 2.81 3.46
N ILE A 49 11.93 1.51 3.67
CA ILE A 49 10.85 0.51 3.53
C ILE A 49 9.71 0.81 4.51
N TRP A 50 10.03 1.26 5.72
CA TRP A 50 9.02 1.59 6.73
C TRP A 50 8.16 2.79 6.33
N GLU A 51 8.81 3.86 5.83
CA GLU A 51 8.09 5.03 5.32
C GLU A 51 7.15 4.66 4.16
N ILE A 52 7.59 3.76 3.25
CA ILE A 52 6.73 3.24 2.18
C ILE A 52 5.52 2.48 2.76
N VAL A 53 5.69 1.66 3.78
CA VAL A 53 4.57 0.96 4.44
C VAL A 53 3.58 1.95 5.04
N LEU A 54 4.06 2.98 5.73
CA LEU A 54 3.20 4.04 6.29
C LEU A 54 2.46 4.82 5.20
N HIS A 55 3.12 5.10 4.08
CA HIS A 55 2.51 5.75 2.92
C HIS A 55 1.39 4.87 2.29
N LEU A 56 1.59 3.57 2.16
CA LEU A 56 0.55 2.65 1.70
C LEU A 56 -0.64 2.59 2.66
N VAL A 57 -0.40 2.62 3.98
CA VAL A 57 -1.45 2.75 5.01
C VAL A 57 -2.26 4.02 4.80
N GLY A 58 -1.60 5.16 4.55
CA GLY A 58 -2.24 6.44 4.22
C GLY A 58 -3.12 6.34 2.98
N GLY A 59 -2.62 5.72 1.92
CA GLY A 59 -3.34 5.51 0.66
C GLY A 59 -4.63 4.70 0.83
N TYR A 60 -4.57 3.58 1.53
CA TYR A 60 -5.78 2.77 1.82
C TYR A 60 -6.77 3.52 2.69
N THR A 61 -6.28 4.21 3.72
CA THR A 61 -7.10 5.04 4.61
C THR A 61 -7.83 6.12 3.81
N LEU A 62 -7.16 6.78 2.88
CA LEU A 62 -7.75 7.81 2.02
C LEU A 62 -8.92 7.26 1.20
N VAL A 63 -8.74 6.12 0.51
CA VAL A 63 -9.80 5.52 -0.31
C VAL A 63 -10.97 5.09 0.57
N LEU A 64 -10.71 4.52 1.74
CA LEU A 64 -11.76 4.13 2.69
C LEU A 64 -12.55 5.35 3.22
N ARG A 65 -11.89 6.45 3.57
CA ARG A 65 -12.55 7.72 3.97
C ARG A 65 -13.47 8.22 2.86
N ARG A 66 -13.01 8.20 1.61
CA ARG A 66 -13.81 8.60 0.45
C ARG A 66 -15.01 7.68 0.22
N LEU A 67 -14.86 6.39 0.44
CA LEU A 67 -15.96 5.42 0.41
C LEU A 67 -17.05 5.71 1.47
N HIS A 68 -16.66 6.28 2.60
CA HIS A 68 -17.60 6.76 3.63
C HIS A 68 -18.17 8.15 3.36
N GLY A 69 -17.90 8.74 2.20
CA GLY A 69 -18.47 10.02 1.77
C GLY A 69 -17.68 11.26 2.15
N GLU A 70 -16.46 11.09 2.66
CA GLU A 70 -15.57 12.21 2.94
C GLU A 70 -14.92 12.73 1.66
N GLY A 71 -14.92 14.05 1.45
CA GLY A 71 -14.13 14.73 0.43
C GLY A 71 -12.66 14.85 0.87
N ALA A 72 -12.00 13.72 1.15
CA ALA A 72 -10.71 13.69 1.78
C ALA A 72 -9.55 13.87 0.80
N GLN A 73 -8.55 14.63 1.24
CA GLN A 73 -7.20 14.72 0.66
C GLN A 73 -6.22 14.47 1.79
N LEU A 74 -5.08 13.85 1.50
CA LEU A 74 -4.01 13.72 2.48
C LEU A 74 -3.23 15.03 2.57
N SER A 75 -2.92 15.47 3.79
CA SER A 75 -1.88 16.49 3.99
C SER A 75 -0.50 15.87 3.70
N PRO A 76 0.55 16.67 3.48
CA PRO A 76 1.90 16.13 3.32
C PRO A 76 2.35 15.21 4.47
N GLU A 77 1.92 15.54 5.70
CA GLU A 77 2.22 14.76 6.90
C GLU A 77 1.40 13.45 6.99
N GLU A 78 0.20 13.41 6.41
CA GLU A 78 -0.61 12.19 6.30
C GLU A 78 -0.12 11.30 5.14
N GLU A 79 0.43 11.91 4.08
CA GLU A 79 0.97 11.18 2.93
C GLU A 79 2.29 10.49 3.28
N TRP A 80 3.16 11.18 4.02
CA TRP A 80 4.44 10.67 4.50
C TRP A 80 4.58 10.93 6.01
N PRO A 81 3.87 10.15 6.85
CA PRO A 81 3.90 10.36 8.28
C PRO A 81 5.27 10.01 8.87
N PRO A 82 5.66 10.68 9.97
CA PRO A 82 6.91 10.39 10.62
C PRO A 82 6.95 8.93 11.10
N MET A 83 8.08 8.28 10.91
CA MET A 83 8.30 6.92 11.36
C MET A 83 8.29 6.87 12.90
N PRO A 84 7.61 5.88 13.52
CA PRO A 84 7.66 5.69 14.97
C PRO A 84 9.07 5.27 15.43
N ALA A 85 9.27 5.19 16.73
CA ALA A 85 10.50 4.64 17.27
C ALA A 85 10.75 3.23 16.74
N CYS A 86 11.96 2.98 16.22
CA CYS A 86 12.30 1.70 15.61
C CYS A 86 12.28 0.58 16.66
N SER A 87 11.32 -0.31 16.56
CA SER A 87 11.24 -1.54 17.33
C SER A 87 10.56 -2.66 16.54
N PRO A 88 10.85 -3.94 16.84
CA PRO A 88 10.18 -5.06 16.20
C PRO A 88 8.65 -5.04 16.39
N GLU A 89 8.18 -4.57 17.55
CA GLU A 89 6.76 -4.44 17.88
C GLU A 89 6.08 -3.41 16.98
N ALA A 90 6.63 -2.19 16.92
CA ALA A 90 6.08 -1.11 16.10
C ALA A 90 6.09 -1.47 14.60
N TRP A 91 7.15 -2.16 14.13
CA TRP A 91 7.20 -2.66 12.75
C TRP A 91 6.08 -3.65 12.46
N ARG A 92 5.89 -4.65 13.34
CA ARG A 92 4.81 -5.64 13.20
C ARG A 92 3.42 -5.00 13.24
N GLU A 93 3.19 -4.04 14.14
CA GLU A 93 1.93 -3.31 14.23
C GLU A 93 1.61 -2.56 12.94
N ASN A 94 2.60 -1.92 12.30
CA ASN A 94 2.38 -1.21 11.03
C ASN A 94 2.13 -2.18 9.87
N GLN A 95 2.80 -3.33 9.82
CA GLN A 95 2.49 -4.38 8.84
C GLN A 95 1.08 -4.93 9.03
N GLN A 96 0.66 -5.17 10.27
CA GLN A 96 -0.69 -5.62 10.59
C GLN A 96 -1.74 -4.59 10.18
N ALA A 97 -1.54 -3.31 10.50
CA ALA A 97 -2.43 -2.23 10.10
C ALA A 97 -2.59 -2.15 8.57
N LEU A 98 -1.47 -2.29 7.83
CA LEU A 98 -1.47 -2.33 6.38
C LEU A 98 -2.32 -3.49 5.85
N GLU A 99 -2.16 -4.68 6.42
CA GLU A 99 -2.91 -5.87 6.02
C GLU A 99 -4.41 -5.74 6.33
N GLU A 100 -4.76 -5.24 7.50
CA GLU A 100 -6.15 -5.02 7.93
C GLU A 100 -6.86 -4.01 7.04
N LEU A 101 -6.21 -2.89 6.70
CA LEU A 101 -6.77 -1.86 5.81
C LEU A 101 -6.95 -2.37 4.39
N ASN A 102 -6.00 -3.14 3.86
CA ASN A 102 -6.16 -3.78 2.55
C ASN A 102 -7.37 -4.72 2.52
N GLN A 103 -7.57 -5.54 3.56
CA GLN A 103 -8.75 -6.40 3.68
C GLN A 103 -10.05 -5.60 3.79
N GLN A 104 -10.06 -4.48 4.53
CA GLN A 104 -11.22 -3.60 4.63
C GLN A 104 -11.55 -3.00 3.26
N LEU A 105 -10.54 -2.52 2.54
CA LEU A 105 -10.71 -1.97 1.20
C LEU A 105 -11.27 -2.99 0.22
N GLN A 106 -10.74 -4.22 0.20
CA GLN A 106 -11.28 -5.29 -0.65
C GLN A 106 -12.76 -5.58 -0.36
N ARG A 107 -13.15 -5.63 0.92
CA ARG A 107 -14.57 -5.82 1.30
C ARG A 107 -15.44 -4.66 0.83
N ALA A 108 -14.96 -3.42 1.01
CA ALA A 108 -15.68 -2.23 0.60
C ALA A 108 -15.85 -2.14 -0.94
N VAL A 109 -14.81 -2.52 -1.70
CA VAL A 109 -14.87 -2.57 -3.17
C VAL A 109 -15.88 -3.63 -3.64
N ARG A 110 -15.89 -4.83 -3.04
CA ARG A 110 -16.88 -5.87 -3.39
C ARG A 110 -18.31 -5.44 -3.10
N ALA A 111 -18.52 -4.64 -2.06
CA ALA A 111 -19.85 -4.13 -1.68
C ALA A 111 -20.25 -2.88 -2.46
N PHE A 112 -19.36 -2.30 -3.27
CA PHE A 112 -19.62 -1.03 -3.95
C PHE A 112 -20.65 -1.20 -5.09
N PRO A 113 -21.63 -0.28 -5.22
CA PRO A 113 -22.63 -0.31 -6.30
C PRO A 113 -21.95 -0.14 -7.67
N VAL A 114 -22.07 -1.15 -8.54
CA VAL A 114 -21.39 -1.17 -9.85
C VAL A 114 -21.78 0.01 -10.75
N GLU A 115 -23.04 0.43 -10.69
CA GLU A 115 -23.58 1.56 -11.42
C GLU A 115 -22.95 2.90 -11.03
N ARG A 116 -22.26 2.96 -9.89
CA ARG A 116 -21.56 4.14 -9.39
C ARG A 116 -20.04 4.13 -9.68
N LEU A 117 -19.51 3.08 -10.29
CA LEU A 117 -18.07 2.96 -10.52
C LEU A 117 -17.48 4.14 -11.30
N LEU A 118 -18.20 4.70 -12.24
CA LEU A 118 -17.75 5.85 -13.03
C LEU A 118 -18.07 7.21 -12.39
N GLN A 119 -18.75 7.23 -11.24
CA GLN A 119 -19.02 8.47 -10.50
C GLN A 119 -17.79 8.88 -9.69
N GLN A 120 -17.62 10.17 -9.49
CA GLN A 120 -16.59 10.73 -8.61
C GLN A 120 -16.77 10.20 -7.18
N LEU A 121 -15.65 9.89 -6.52
CA LEU A 121 -15.62 9.35 -5.18
C LEU A 121 -14.73 10.21 -4.28
N GLY A 122 -15.31 11.17 -3.60
CA GLY A 122 -14.64 12.05 -2.64
C GLY A 122 -13.46 12.87 -3.20
N SER A 123 -13.32 12.92 -4.54
CA SER A 123 -12.29 13.65 -5.28
C SER A 123 -12.73 13.85 -6.72
N GLU A 124 -11.86 14.39 -7.57
CA GLU A 124 -12.05 14.47 -9.03
C GLU A 124 -12.02 13.09 -9.72
N TYR A 125 -11.44 12.08 -9.08
CA TYR A 125 -11.33 10.73 -9.64
C TYR A 125 -12.59 9.90 -9.38
N SER A 126 -12.94 9.08 -10.38
CA SER A 126 -14.02 8.10 -10.23
C SER A 126 -13.67 7.00 -9.22
N ALA A 127 -14.68 6.29 -8.72
CA ALA A 127 -14.48 5.10 -7.88
C ALA A 127 -13.63 4.05 -8.64
N TYR A 128 -13.94 3.82 -9.93
CA TYR A 128 -13.15 2.91 -10.77
C TYR A 128 -11.67 3.30 -10.82
N THR A 129 -11.38 4.58 -11.06
CA THR A 129 -9.98 5.06 -11.14
C THR A 129 -9.23 4.81 -9.83
N GLN A 130 -9.88 5.03 -8.69
CA GLN A 130 -9.25 4.82 -7.38
C GLN A 130 -9.06 3.33 -7.06
N PHE A 131 -10.05 2.50 -7.36
CA PHE A 131 -9.94 1.05 -7.11
C PHE A 131 -8.93 0.38 -8.05
N ALA A 132 -8.90 0.76 -9.33
CA ALA A 132 -7.90 0.26 -10.27
C ALA A 132 -6.50 0.84 -10.01
N GLY A 133 -6.42 2.06 -9.49
CA GLY A 133 -5.16 2.72 -9.13
C GLY A 133 -4.50 2.10 -7.91
N THR A 134 -5.27 1.54 -6.97
CA THR A 134 -4.73 0.92 -5.75
C THR A 134 -3.71 -0.18 -6.04
N PRO A 135 -4.00 -1.24 -6.82
CA PRO A 135 -3.00 -2.26 -7.13
C PRO A 135 -1.80 -1.73 -7.92
N GLN A 136 -1.99 -0.71 -8.76
CA GLN A 136 -0.89 -0.06 -9.48
C GLN A 136 0.05 0.66 -8.52
N HIS A 137 -0.48 1.36 -7.53
CA HIS A 137 0.26 2.03 -6.47
C HIS A 137 1.03 1.03 -5.59
N ASP A 138 0.38 -0.05 -5.20
CA ASP A 138 1.00 -1.14 -4.44
C ASP A 138 2.23 -1.71 -5.16
N LEU A 139 2.09 -2.02 -6.44
CA LEU A 139 3.17 -2.62 -7.23
C LEU A 139 4.29 -1.64 -7.56
N TYR A 140 3.97 -0.35 -7.76
CA TYR A 140 4.96 0.70 -7.86
C TYR A 140 5.86 0.75 -6.63
N HIS A 141 5.28 0.70 -5.42
CA HIS A 141 6.02 0.71 -4.17
C HIS A 141 6.68 -0.65 -3.85
N ALA A 142 6.08 -1.76 -4.22
CA ALA A 142 6.72 -3.07 -4.10
C ALA A 142 8.05 -3.13 -4.89
N GLY A 143 8.08 -2.55 -6.09
CA GLY A 143 9.32 -2.41 -6.87
C GLY A 143 10.40 -1.58 -6.15
N GLN A 144 10.01 -0.49 -5.47
CA GLN A 144 10.93 0.31 -4.67
C GLN A 144 11.48 -0.48 -3.47
N VAL A 145 10.65 -1.24 -2.77
CA VAL A 145 11.07 -2.11 -1.67
C VAL A 145 12.11 -3.13 -2.14
N VAL A 146 11.92 -3.74 -3.32
CA VAL A 146 12.90 -4.67 -3.91
C VAL A 146 14.25 -3.98 -4.13
N LEU A 147 14.27 -2.75 -4.64
CA LEU A 147 15.52 -2.00 -4.84
C LEU A 147 16.20 -1.66 -3.52
N LEU A 148 15.44 -1.24 -2.50
CA LEU A 148 15.98 -0.97 -1.16
C LEU A 148 16.57 -2.23 -0.51
N LYS A 149 15.91 -3.38 -0.61
CA LYS A 149 16.45 -4.67 -0.13
C LYS A 149 17.78 -5.03 -0.82
N LYS A 150 17.89 -4.82 -2.13
CA LYS A 150 19.15 -5.05 -2.87
C LYS A 150 20.26 -4.11 -2.42
N ALA A 151 19.94 -2.83 -2.18
CA ALA A 151 20.90 -1.86 -1.68
C ALA A 151 21.40 -2.19 -0.26
N LEU A 152 20.49 -2.63 0.64
CA LEU A 152 20.84 -3.13 1.98
C LEU A 152 21.77 -4.35 1.91
N ALA A 153 21.49 -5.30 1.04
CA ALA A 153 22.34 -6.48 0.86
C ALA A 153 23.72 -6.11 0.32
N ALA A 154 23.80 -5.18 -0.63
CA ALA A 154 25.07 -4.71 -1.19
C ALA A 154 25.93 -3.99 -0.14
N SER A 155 25.36 -3.15 0.71
CA SER A 155 26.10 -2.46 1.77
C SER A 155 26.68 -3.42 2.82
N ARG A 156 26.01 -4.54 3.10
CA ARG A 156 26.50 -5.59 4.01
C ARG A 156 27.59 -6.46 3.41
N GLY A 157 27.56 -6.69 2.08
CA GLY A 157 28.58 -7.46 1.38
C GLY A 157 29.88 -6.68 1.11
N ALA A 158 29.84 -5.36 1.28
CA ALA A 158 31.00 -4.46 1.11
C ALA A 158 31.75 -4.19 2.45
N ALA A 159 31.22 -4.65 3.58
CA ALA A 159 31.83 -4.54 4.91
C ALA A 159 32.55 -5.83 5.30
#